data_5471cc9f99096b5a5911693d16b404bd
#
_entry.id   5471cc9f99096b5a5911693d16b404bd
#
_cell.length_a   1.000
_cell.length_b   1.000
_cell.length_c   1.000
_cell.angle_alpha   90.00
_cell.angle_beta   90.00
_cell.angle_gamma   90.00
#
_symmetry.space_group_name_H-M   'P 1'
#
loop_
_entity.id
_entity.type
_entity.pdbx_description
1 polymer ?
#
loop_
_entity_poly.entity_id
_entity_poly.type
_entity_poly.pdbx_seq_one_letter_code
_entity_poly.pdbx_strand_id
1 'polypeptide(L)'
;MFLVVTRNFPPELGGMQNLMEGLSNALLNHGPVKVFAEAHDEAENYDQNSKLNIVRVSGFKIFRKYRKANLVKEFLTSNEVRASFFDHWKSIENIEKNLLRRTKSFCLIHSKEINHPVGSSLNKRVLNALTKVDHVIANSKFTKEFA
;
A
#
# COMPACT_ATOMS: atom_id res chain seq x y z
N MET A 1 1.25 12.76 10.34
CA MET A 1 2.17 11.98 9.51
C MET A 1 1.44 11.28 8.37
N PHE A 2 2.16 10.72 7.41
CA PHE A 2 1.61 9.93 6.31
C PHE A 2 2.04 8.48 6.41
N LEU A 3 1.20 7.58 5.90
CA LEU A 3 1.46 6.15 5.83
C LEU A 3 1.46 5.69 4.37
N VAL A 4 2.48 4.95 3.97
CA VAL A 4 2.57 4.30 2.66
C VAL A 4 2.72 2.80 2.88
N VAL A 5 1.86 2.02 2.27
CA VAL A 5 1.88 0.54 2.37
C VAL A 5 2.01 -0.03 0.97
N THR A 6 3.12 -0.68 0.73
CA THR A 6 3.45 -1.18 -0.60
C THR A 6 3.94 -2.62 -0.57
N ARG A 7 3.79 -3.31 -1.68
CA ARG A 7 4.39 -4.63 -1.90
C ARG A 7 5.78 -4.48 -2.48
N ASN A 8 5.90 -3.60 -3.45
CA ASN A 8 7.12 -3.40 -4.22
C ASN A 8 7.68 -2.00 -3.94
N PHE A 9 8.93 -1.93 -3.50
CA PHE A 9 9.61 -0.69 -3.17
C PHE A 9 11.09 -0.81 -3.53
N PRO A 10 11.81 0.29 -3.85
CA PRO A 10 13.24 0.21 -4.08
C PRO A 10 13.99 -0.53 -2.96
N PRO A 11 15.12 -1.19 -3.29
CA PRO A 11 15.90 -1.07 -4.53
C PRO A 11 15.38 -1.88 -5.72
N GLU A 12 14.32 -2.66 -5.57
CA GLU A 12 13.71 -3.35 -6.70
C GLU A 12 13.31 -2.34 -7.78
N LEU A 13 13.66 -2.61 -9.04
CA LEU A 13 13.39 -1.71 -10.17
C LEU A 13 12.02 -2.01 -10.79
N GLY A 14 11.26 -0.96 -11.07
CA GLY A 14 9.99 -1.09 -11.76
C GLY A 14 9.10 0.15 -11.63
N GLY A 15 8.05 0.22 -12.45
CA GLY A 15 7.16 1.38 -12.48
C GLY A 15 6.41 1.62 -11.18
N MET A 16 6.00 0.54 -10.48
CA MET A 16 5.32 0.65 -9.18
C MET A 16 6.28 1.10 -8.09
N GLN A 17 7.48 0.56 -8.07
CA GLN A 17 8.53 0.92 -7.13
C GLN A 17 8.85 2.40 -7.23
N ASN A 18 9.09 2.88 -8.45
CA ASN A 18 9.37 4.30 -8.73
C ASN A 18 8.17 5.21 -8.36
N LEU A 19 6.94 4.75 -8.63
CA LEU A 19 5.74 5.51 -8.28
C LEU A 19 5.59 5.63 -6.77
N MET A 20 5.73 4.53 -6.03
CA MET A 20 5.56 4.54 -4.58
C MET A 20 6.70 5.27 -3.87
N GLU A 21 7.91 5.19 -4.39
CA GLU A 21 9.06 6.00 -3.93
C GLU A 21 8.82 7.48 -4.17
N GLY A 22 8.47 7.86 -5.41
CA GLY A 22 8.19 9.25 -5.78
C GLY A 22 7.07 9.86 -4.93
N LEU A 23 5.98 9.11 -4.72
CA LEU A 23 4.90 9.50 -3.82
C LEU A 23 5.40 9.70 -2.39
N SER A 24 6.17 8.74 -1.86
CA SER A 24 6.68 8.81 -0.49
C SER A 24 7.60 10.02 -0.29
N ASN A 25 8.49 10.28 -1.25
CA ASN A 25 9.39 11.43 -1.21
C ASN A 25 8.64 12.77 -1.35
N ALA A 26 7.61 12.84 -2.20
CA ALA A 26 6.78 14.03 -2.31
C ALA A 26 6.02 14.33 -1.01
N LEU A 27 5.52 13.30 -0.33
CA LEU A 27 4.83 13.44 0.96
C LEU A 27 5.74 13.96 2.08
N LEU A 28 7.07 13.73 2.02
CA LEU A 28 8.02 14.27 2.99
C LEU A 28 8.00 15.80 3.07
N ASN A 29 7.66 16.49 1.97
CA ASN A 29 7.50 17.93 1.96
C ASN A 29 6.29 18.41 2.79
N HIS A 30 5.40 17.51 3.17
CA HIS A 30 4.16 17.79 3.89
C HIS A 30 4.14 17.19 5.31
N GLY A 31 5.16 16.44 5.69
CA GLY A 31 5.33 15.85 7.02
C GLY A 31 5.99 14.47 7.03
N PRO A 32 6.18 13.89 8.22
CA PRO A 32 6.81 12.58 8.36
C PRO A 32 6.06 11.48 7.61
N VAL A 33 6.81 10.59 6.96
CA VAL A 33 6.28 9.46 6.19
C VAL A 33 6.79 8.14 6.76
N LYS A 34 5.86 7.24 7.06
CA LYS A 34 6.12 5.84 7.41
C LYS A 34 5.82 4.95 6.21
N VAL A 35 6.76 4.10 5.84
CA VAL A 35 6.60 3.14 4.75
C VAL A 35 6.65 1.72 5.29
N PHE A 36 5.64 0.90 4.99
CA PHE A 36 5.69 -0.54 5.15
C PHE A 36 5.84 -1.18 3.78
N ALA A 37 7.01 -1.79 3.53
CA ALA A 37 7.33 -2.46 2.28
C ALA A 37 7.70 -3.93 2.51
N GLU A 38 7.65 -4.75 1.46
CA GLU A 38 8.16 -6.12 1.56
C GLU A 38 9.70 -6.13 1.58
N ALA A 39 10.27 -7.13 2.24
CA ALA A 39 11.72 -7.28 2.32
C ALA A 39 12.32 -7.56 0.94
N HIS A 40 13.51 -7.01 0.72
CA HIS A 40 14.36 -7.25 -0.44
C HIS A 40 15.79 -7.42 0.06
N ASP A 41 16.57 -8.30 -0.56
CA ASP A 41 17.91 -8.67 -0.07
C ASP A 41 18.89 -7.48 -0.07
N GLU A 42 18.73 -6.55 -1.01
CA GLU A 42 19.58 -5.36 -1.13
C GLU A 42 18.96 -4.10 -0.47
N ALA A 43 17.91 -4.27 0.34
CA ALA A 43 17.18 -3.14 0.90
C ALA A 43 17.98 -2.33 1.93
N GLU A 44 18.91 -2.96 2.64
CA GLU A 44 19.63 -2.33 3.75
C GLU A 44 20.37 -1.06 3.31
N ASN A 45 21.13 -1.14 2.24
CA ASN A 45 21.87 0.02 1.71
C ASN A 45 20.94 1.14 1.24
N TYR A 46 19.83 0.80 0.60
CA TYR A 46 18.83 1.77 0.19
C TYR A 46 18.18 2.45 1.40
N ASP A 47 17.75 1.67 2.37
CA ASP A 47 17.04 2.16 3.55
C ASP A 47 17.92 3.07 4.43
N GLN A 48 19.22 2.75 4.58
CA GLN A 48 20.20 3.58 5.30
C GLN A 48 20.42 4.95 4.65
N ASN A 49 20.33 5.04 3.32
CA ASN A 49 20.51 6.28 2.56
C ASN A 49 19.18 7.05 2.32
N SER A 50 18.04 6.47 2.71
CA SER A 50 16.71 7.08 2.54
C SER A 50 16.35 7.99 3.70
N LYS A 51 15.67 9.10 3.39
CA LYS A 51 15.06 9.98 4.40
C LYS A 51 13.72 9.44 4.93
N LEU A 52 13.21 8.38 4.32
CA LEU A 52 11.95 7.75 4.69
C LEU A 52 12.13 6.83 5.90
N ASN A 53 11.12 6.75 6.74
CA ASN A 53 11.07 5.75 7.81
C ASN A 53 10.48 4.45 7.25
N ILE A 54 11.35 3.54 6.80
CA ILE A 54 10.96 2.30 6.11
C ILE A 54 11.01 1.12 7.07
N VAL A 55 9.95 0.31 7.07
CA VAL A 55 9.90 -0.99 7.74
C VAL A 55 9.73 -2.08 6.69
N ARG A 56 10.71 -2.97 6.60
CA ARG A 56 10.71 -4.12 5.69
C ARG A 56 10.07 -5.33 6.35
N VAL A 57 9.01 -5.82 5.73
CA VAL A 57 8.28 -6.99 6.24
C VAL A 57 8.83 -8.25 5.58
N SER A 58 9.54 -9.06 6.35
CA SER A 58 10.18 -10.31 5.93
C SER A 58 9.34 -11.55 6.24
N GLY A 59 9.85 -12.72 5.88
CA GLY A 59 9.32 -14.05 6.20
C GLY A 59 8.60 -14.71 5.03
N PHE A 60 8.05 -15.92 5.28
CA PHE A 60 7.40 -16.71 4.24
C PHE A 60 6.32 -15.94 3.51
N LYS A 61 6.35 -16.01 2.17
CA LYS A 61 5.51 -15.20 1.25
C LYS A 61 4.01 -15.31 1.58
N ILE A 62 3.53 -16.50 1.97
CA ILE A 62 2.13 -16.76 2.30
C ILE A 62 1.68 -15.94 3.53
N PHE A 63 2.53 -15.82 4.55
CA PHE A 63 2.20 -15.12 5.80
C PHE A 63 2.59 -13.64 5.79
N ARG A 64 3.40 -13.19 4.83
CA ARG A 64 3.92 -11.82 4.76
C ARG A 64 2.79 -10.78 4.69
N LYS A 65 1.74 -11.06 3.91
CA LYS A 65 0.57 -10.16 3.82
C LYS A 65 -0.15 -9.96 5.16
N TYR A 66 -0.30 -11.02 5.95
CA TYR A 66 -0.94 -10.94 7.27
C TYR A 66 -0.06 -10.20 8.27
N ARG A 67 1.25 -10.50 8.26
CA ARG A 67 2.22 -9.80 9.11
C ARG A 67 2.27 -8.31 8.80
N LYS A 68 2.32 -7.93 7.52
CA LYS A 68 2.25 -6.53 7.09
C LYS A 68 0.95 -5.86 7.53
N ALA A 69 -0.18 -6.51 7.34
CA ALA A 69 -1.47 -5.99 7.79
C ALA A 69 -1.50 -5.76 9.31
N ASN A 70 -0.97 -6.67 10.12
CA ASN A 70 -0.92 -6.51 11.57
C ASN A 70 -0.05 -5.32 11.99
N LEU A 71 1.13 -5.14 11.39
CA LEU A 71 1.98 -3.97 11.64
C LEU A 71 1.28 -2.65 11.26
N VAL A 72 0.56 -2.64 10.14
CA VAL A 72 -0.23 -1.48 9.71
C VAL A 72 -1.37 -1.18 10.68
N LYS A 73 -2.10 -2.21 11.16
CA LYS A 73 -3.18 -2.06 12.15
C LYS A 73 -2.66 -1.49 13.47
N GLU A 74 -1.57 -2.04 13.97
CA GLU A 74 -0.91 -1.57 15.19
C GLU A 74 -0.48 -0.11 15.03
N PHE A 75 0.13 0.22 13.90
CA PHE A 75 0.55 1.58 13.59
C PHE A 75 -0.63 2.56 13.52
N LEU A 76 -1.72 2.21 12.81
CA LEU A 76 -2.93 3.03 12.71
C LEU A 76 -3.66 3.17 14.06
N THR A 77 -3.50 2.21 14.94
CA THR A 77 -4.09 2.27 16.29
C THR A 77 -3.33 3.22 17.20
N SER A 78 -2.01 3.25 17.09
CA SER A 78 -1.11 3.96 18.01
C SER A 78 -0.69 5.35 17.52
N ASN A 79 -1.01 5.73 16.28
CA ASN A 79 -0.54 6.98 15.68
C ASN A 79 -1.67 7.76 15.00
N GLU A 80 -1.55 9.09 15.00
CA GLU A 80 -2.39 9.96 14.19
C GLU A 80 -1.84 10.02 12.75
N VAL A 81 -2.53 9.34 11.85
CA VAL A 81 -2.19 9.29 10.43
C VAL A 81 -3.13 10.19 9.65
N ARG A 82 -2.58 11.24 9.03
CA ARG A 82 -3.34 12.20 8.22
C ARG A 82 -3.90 11.57 6.95
N ALA A 83 -3.06 10.81 6.25
CA ALA A 83 -3.47 10.04 5.08
C ALA A 83 -2.65 8.75 4.93
N SER A 84 -3.29 7.71 4.38
CA SER A 84 -2.69 6.41 4.10
C SER A 84 -2.85 6.04 2.63
N PHE A 85 -1.77 5.56 2.01
CA PHE A 85 -1.68 5.21 0.60
C PHE A 85 -1.30 3.74 0.46
N PHE A 86 -2.07 3.02 -0.33
CA PHE A 86 -1.88 1.59 -0.59
C PHE A 86 -1.63 1.37 -2.08
N ASP A 87 -0.59 0.63 -2.42
CA ASP A 87 -0.21 0.33 -3.80
C ASP A 87 -1.12 -0.69 -4.48
N HIS A 88 -1.90 -1.44 -3.69
CA HIS A 88 -2.64 -2.61 -4.19
C HIS A 88 -3.78 -2.98 -3.24
N TRP A 89 -4.90 -3.46 -3.78
CA TRP A 89 -6.04 -3.92 -2.97
C TRP A 89 -5.69 -5.02 -1.94
N LYS A 90 -4.70 -5.89 -2.24
CA LYS A 90 -4.22 -6.91 -1.28
C LYS A 90 -3.54 -6.31 -0.04
N SER A 91 -3.03 -5.09 -0.15
CA SER A 91 -2.45 -4.37 0.99
C SER A 91 -3.50 -3.89 1.98
N ILE A 92 -4.79 -3.83 1.55
CA ILE A 92 -5.93 -3.40 2.36
C ILE A 92 -6.76 -4.61 2.84
N GLU A 93 -6.73 -5.73 2.11
CA GLU A 93 -7.66 -6.86 2.27
C GLU A 93 -7.82 -7.32 3.72
N ASN A 94 -6.73 -7.36 4.48
CA ASN A 94 -6.68 -7.84 5.85
C ASN A 94 -6.70 -6.73 6.90
N ILE A 95 -7.07 -5.50 6.51
CA ILE A 95 -7.23 -4.36 7.42
C ILE A 95 -8.71 -4.08 7.58
N GLU A 96 -9.16 -3.84 8.81
CA GLU A 96 -10.54 -3.52 9.13
C GLU A 96 -10.92 -2.12 8.64
N LYS A 97 -12.15 -1.97 8.14
CA LYS A 97 -12.67 -0.71 7.61
C LYS A 97 -12.67 0.42 8.65
N ASN A 98 -12.94 0.12 9.90
CA ASN A 98 -12.94 1.09 11.00
C ASN A 98 -11.55 1.70 11.26
N LEU A 99 -10.47 0.92 11.09
CA LEU A 99 -9.10 1.43 11.19
C LEU A 99 -8.75 2.34 10.01
N LEU A 100 -9.15 1.96 8.79
CA LEU A 100 -8.92 2.79 7.60
C LEU A 100 -9.68 4.12 7.65
N ARG A 101 -10.84 4.17 8.31
CA ARG A 101 -11.62 5.40 8.53
C ARG A 101 -10.98 6.38 9.50
N ARG A 102 -9.96 5.99 10.25
CA ARG A 102 -9.21 6.89 11.14
C ARG A 102 -8.23 7.79 10.38
N THR A 103 -8.03 7.55 9.09
CA THR A 103 -7.14 8.27 8.20
C THR A 103 -7.85 8.52 6.87
N LYS A 104 -7.43 9.51 6.09
CA LYS A 104 -7.85 9.64 4.70
C LYS A 104 -7.17 8.55 3.88
N SER A 105 -7.93 7.57 3.40
CA SER A 105 -7.36 6.35 2.81
C SER A 105 -7.48 6.30 1.28
N PHE A 106 -6.37 5.99 0.61
CA PHE A 106 -6.24 5.93 -0.85
C PHE A 106 -5.69 4.58 -1.29
N CYS A 107 -6.30 3.95 -2.28
CA CYS A 107 -5.78 2.75 -2.92
C CYS A 107 -5.50 3.00 -4.40
N LEU A 108 -4.26 2.75 -4.81
CA LEU A 108 -3.88 2.75 -6.21
C LEU A 108 -4.29 1.40 -6.83
N ILE A 109 -4.86 1.44 -8.04
CA ILE A 109 -5.24 0.24 -8.78
C ILE A 109 -4.60 0.19 -10.16
N HIS A 110 -4.30 -1.02 -10.59
CA HIS A 110 -3.72 -1.32 -11.90
C HIS A 110 -4.63 -2.32 -12.63
N SER A 111 -4.77 -2.18 -13.94
CA SER A 111 -5.75 -2.92 -14.75
C SER A 111 -5.70 -4.44 -14.58
N LYS A 112 -4.50 -5.04 -14.56
CA LYS A 112 -4.33 -6.50 -14.40
C LYS A 112 -4.81 -7.03 -13.06
N GLU A 113 -4.87 -6.19 -12.04
CA GLU A 113 -5.17 -6.58 -10.67
C GLU A 113 -6.65 -6.57 -10.35
N ILE A 114 -7.42 -5.83 -11.13
CA ILE A 114 -8.88 -5.67 -10.96
C ILE A 114 -9.67 -6.35 -12.06
N ASN A 115 -9.04 -6.69 -13.19
CA ASN A 115 -9.69 -7.34 -14.34
C ASN A 115 -9.92 -8.84 -14.06
N HIS A 116 -10.96 -9.12 -13.30
CA HIS A 116 -11.41 -10.47 -12.99
C HIS A 116 -12.86 -10.68 -13.45
N PRO A 117 -13.25 -11.89 -13.88
CA PRO A 117 -14.62 -12.16 -14.26
C PRO A 117 -15.60 -11.73 -13.18
N VAL A 118 -16.63 -10.97 -13.56
CA VAL A 118 -17.65 -10.46 -12.65
C VAL A 118 -18.27 -11.61 -11.85
N GLY A 119 -18.39 -11.43 -10.53
CA GLY A 119 -18.92 -12.44 -9.62
C GLY A 119 -17.95 -13.55 -9.21
N SER A 120 -16.75 -13.62 -9.80
CA SER A 120 -15.73 -14.57 -9.36
C SER A 120 -15.29 -14.29 -7.90
N SER A 121 -14.74 -15.30 -7.24
CA SER A 121 -14.20 -15.17 -5.88
C SER A 121 -13.16 -14.03 -5.78
N LEU A 122 -12.32 -13.87 -6.81
CA LEU A 122 -11.30 -12.85 -6.83
C LEU A 122 -11.89 -11.46 -7.05
N ASN A 123 -12.87 -11.31 -7.95
CA ASN A 123 -13.63 -10.07 -8.16
C ASN A 123 -14.30 -9.60 -6.85
N LYS A 124 -15.00 -10.51 -6.15
CA LYS A 124 -15.63 -10.21 -4.85
C LYS A 124 -14.61 -9.73 -3.80
N ARG A 125 -13.43 -10.35 -3.76
CA ARG A 125 -12.35 -9.94 -2.83
C ARG A 125 -11.81 -8.54 -3.16
N VAL A 126 -11.60 -8.25 -4.45
CA VAL A 126 -11.19 -6.91 -4.92
C VAL A 126 -12.21 -5.87 -4.48
N LEU A 127 -13.48 -6.07 -4.83
CA LEU A 127 -14.56 -5.15 -4.50
C LEU A 127 -14.65 -4.93 -2.97
N ASN A 128 -14.64 -6.01 -2.18
CA ASN A 128 -14.67 -5.90 -0.73
C ASN A 128 -13.47 -5.13 -0.16
N ALA A 129 -12.28 -5.29 -0.72
CA ALA A 129 -11.12 -4.52 -0.29
C ALA A 129 -11.25 -3.03 -0.65
N LEU A 130 -11.63 -2.72 -1.90
CA LEU A 130 -11.74 -1.34 -2.38
C LEU A 130 -12.86 -0.53 -1.69
N THR A 131 -13.95 -1.17 -1.25
CA THR A 131 -15.02 -0.49 -0.47
C THR A 131 -14.62 -0.08 0.95
N LYS A 132 -13.41 -0.44 1.39
CA LYS A 132 -12.90 -0.07 2.72
C LYS A 132 -12.20 1.29 2.73
N VAL A 133 -11.71 1.78 1.58
CA VAL A 133 -10.96 3.03 1.44
C VAL A 133 -11.86 4.18 1.00
N ASP A 134 -11.43 5.42 1.25
CA ASP A 134 -12.18 6.61 0.86
C ASP A 134 -12.05 6.89 -0.65
N HIS A 135 -10.88 6.62 -1.21
CA HIS A 135 -10.59 6.92 -2.62
C HIS A 135 -9.85 5.78 -3.30
N VAL A 136 -10.29 5.45 -4.51
CA VAL A 136 -9.58 4.55 -5.41
C VAL A 136 -8.98 5.39 -6.54
N ILE A 137 -7.67 5.24 -6.77
CA ILE A 137 -6.91 5.99 -7.77
C ILE A 137 -6.48 5.04 -8.88
N ALA A 138 -7.02 5.21 -10.07
CA ALA A 138 -6.59 4.49 -11.26
C ALA A 138 -5.32 5.13 -11.84
N ASN A 139 -4.31 4.34 -12.14
CA ASN A 139 -3.04 4.79 -12.71
C ASN A 139 -3.12 5.23 -14.17
N SER A 140 -4.25 4.95 -14.86
CA SER A 140 -4.49 5.35 -16.26
C SER A 140 -5.99 5.44 -16.56
N LYS A 141 -6.32 6.13 -17.67
CA LYS A 141 -7.71 6.15 -18.18
C LYS A 141 -8.23 4.74 -18.47
N PHE A 142 -7.39 3.90 -19.07
CA PHE A 142 -7.70 2.49 -19.33
C PHE A 142 -8.06 1.73 -18.05
N THR A 143 -7.29 1.89 -16.98
CA THR A 143 -7.60 1.27 -15.68
C THR A 143 -8.91 1.78 -15.08
N LYS A 144 -9.22 3.07 -15.26
CA LYS A 144 -10.46 3.67 -14.78
C LYS A 144 -11.71 3.08 -15.44
N GLU A 145 -11.64 2.69 -16.70
CA GLU A 145 -12.75 2.09 -17.44
C GLU A 145 -13.08 0.68 -16.97
N PHE A 146 -12.17 0.00 -16.26
CA PHE A 146 -12.36 -1.33 -15.67
C PHE A 146 -12.76 -1.30 -14.19
N ALA A 147 -12.78 -0.15 -13.55
CA ALA A 147 -13.07 0.01 -12.13
C ALA A 147 -14.53 0.38 -11.89
#